data_9c2fb778145dea945c50fa9b0a673426
#
_entry.id   9c2fb778145dea945c50fa9b0a673426
#
_cell.length_a   1.000
_cell.length_b   1.000
_cell.length_c   1.000
_cell.angle_alpha   90.00
_cell.angle_beta   90.00
_cell.angle_gamma   90.00
#
_symmetry.space_group_name_H-M   'P 1'
#
loop_
_entity.id
_entity.type
_entity.pdbx_description
1 polymer ?
#
loop_
_entity_poly.entity_id
_entity_poly.type
_entity_poly.pdbx_seq_one_letter_code
_entity_poly.pdbx_strand_id
1 'polypeptide(L)'
;MIERKVYPAHGGAPARVLFENLTFELADGEVCAIVGPSGIGKSSLLQIVAGLDTDFEGSITGLRQPVGYLFQTPRLLPWRTARRNLELVVPDRPGRAAEWLAQVGLTGSENVYPQRLSLGMARRVALARALAIEPRLLLLDEPFASLDEDTSREMQGLMAIHVRKLCPTTLLVTHHWHEAAALAHRVITLDGSPARIVDDRLLQRSRAAE
;
A
#
# COMPACT_ATOMS: atom_id res chain seq x y z
N MET A 1 -18.40 1.20 3.81
CA MET A 1 -19.08 2.25 3.02
C MET A 1 -18.60 3.62 3.48
N ILE A 2 -18.19 4.47 2.56
CA ILE A 2 -17.90 5.90 2.80
C ILE A 2 -19.07 6.67 2.20
N GLU A 3 -19.94 7.20 3.06
CA GLU A 3 -21.11 7.96 2.62
C GLU A 3 -20.67 9.31 2.08
N ARG A 4 -19.74 9.97 2.82
CA ARG A 4 -19.21 11.26 2.40
C ARG A 4 -17.82 11.53 2.97
N LYS A 5 -16.91 12.06 2.14
CA LYS A 5 -15.63 12.65 2.55
C LYS A 5 -15.48 14.02 1.90
N VAL A 6 -15.22 15.03 2.71
CA VAL A 6 -15.03 16.40 2.25
C VAL A 6 -13.68 16.93 2.77
N TYR A 7 -12.91 17.55 1.90
CA TYR A 7 -11.82 18.43 2.34
C TYR A 7 -12.35 19.85 2.46
N PRO A 8 -12.21 20.49 3.64
CA PRO A 8 -12.66 21.85 3.84
C PRO A 8 -11.89 22.84 2.96
N ALA A 9 -12.47 24.00 2.74
CA ALA A 9 -11.80 25.10 2.04
C ALA A 9 -10.49 25.46 2.78
N HIS A 10 -9.39 25.53 2.06
CA HIS A 10 -8.08 25.86 2.63
C HIS A 10 -7.24 26.67 1.63
N GLY A 11 -6.53 27.72 2.13
CA GLY A 11 -5.59 28.50 1.30
C GLY A 11 -6.20 29.12 0.05
N GLY A 12 -7.49 29.51 0.07
CA GLY A 12 -8.21 30.08 -1.08
C GLY A 12 -8.83 29.04 -2.01
N ALA A 13 -8.58 27.74 -1.82
CA ALA A 13 -9.27 26.68 -2.55
C ALA A 13 -10.65 26.40 -1.92
N PRO A 14 -11.72 26.18 -2.72
CA PRO A 14 -13.04 25.85 -2.21
C PRO A 14 -13.06 24.46 -1.54
N ALA A 15 -14.06 24.21 -0.68
CA ALA A 15 -14.29 22.88 -0.17
C ALA A 15 -14.53 21.88 -1.31
N ARG A 16 -13.95 20.67 -1.17
CA ARG A 16 -14.04 19.63 -2.19
C ARG A 16 -14.63 18.35 -1.60
N VAL A 17 -15.74 17.91 -2.18
CA VAL A 17 -16.27 16.56 -1.93
C VAL A 17 -15.38 15.56 -2.65
N LEU A 18 -14.71 14.70 -1.90
CA LEU A 18 -13.80 13.71 -2.45
C LEU A 18 -14.52 12.43 -2.81
N PHE A 19 -15.31 11.89 -1.88
CA PHE A 19 -16.13 10.70 -2.05
C PHE A 19 -17.58 10.98 -1.68
N GLU A 20 -18.48 10.32 -2.40
CA GLU A 20 -19.90 10.29 -2.12
C GLU A 20 -20.46 8.91 -2.47
N ASN A 21 -21.03 8.22 -1.46
CA ASN A 21 -21.61 6.87 -1.58
C ASN A 21 -20.63 5.83 -2.18
N LEU A 22 -19.36 5.86 -1.75
CA LEU A 22 -18.34 4.90 -2.18
C LEU A 22 -18.46 3.60 -1.37
N THR A 23 -18.82 2.51 -2.04
CA THR A 23 -19.02 1.20 -1.38
C THR A 23 -18.35 0.11 -2.19
N PHE A 24 -17.54 -0.72 -1.53
CA PHE A 24 -17.01 -1.97 -2.05
C PHE A 24 -16.61 -2.88 -0.90
N GLU A 25 -16.45 -4.16 -1.19
CA GLU A 25 -16.03 -5.19 -0.23
C GLU A 25 -14.80 -5.91 -0.76
N LEU A 26 -13.97 -6.42 0.14
CA LEU A 26 -12.81 -7.26 -0.17
C LEU A 26 -13.01 -8.62 0.48
N ALA A 27 -12.80 -9.69 -0.29
CA ALA A 27 -12.76 -11.03 0.25
C ALA A 27 -11.43 -11.26 1.01
N ASP A 28 -11.43 -12.22 1.93
CA ASP A 28 -10.21 -12.62 2.65
C ASP A 28 -9.13 -13.12 1.69
N GLY A 29 -7.92 -12.58 1.83
CA GLY A 29 -6.80 -12.92 0.96
C GLY A 29 -6.91 -12.38 -0.46
N GLU A 30 -7.94 -11.59 -0.77
CA GLU A 30 -8.06 -10.92 -2.06
C GLU A 30 -7.00 -9.84 -2.22
N VAL A 31 -6.42 -9.76 -3.40
CA VAL A 31 -5.60 -8.62 -3.83
C VAL A 31 -6.43 -7.77 -4.78
N CYS A 32 -6.92 -6.64 -4.30
CA CYS A 32 -7.69 -5.69 -5.08
C CYS A 32 -6.85 -4.44 -5.37
N ALA A 33 -6.82 -4.04 -6.63
CA ALA A 33 -6.22 -2.78 -7.02
C ALA A 33 -7.29 -1.72 -7.28
N ILE A 34 -7.02 -0.50 -6.82
CA ILE A 34 -7.81 0.68 -7.17
C ILE A 34 -6.98 1.54 -8.10
N VAL A 35 -7.50 1.78 -9.29
CA VAL A 35 -6.88 2.63 -10.30
C VAL A 35 -7.71 3.89 -10.54
N GLY A 36 -7.07 4.95 -11.02
CA GLY A 36 -7.74 6.20 -11.33
C GLY A 36 -6.75 7.36 -11.43
N PRO A 37 -7.19 8.53 -11.92
CA PRO A 37 -6.35 9.70 -12.11
C PRO A 37 -5.63 10.15 -10.83
N SER A 38 -4.51 10.85 -10.99
CA SER A 38 -3.83 11.49 -9.86
C SER A 38 -4.77 12.52 -9.20
N GLY A 39 -4.74 12.56 -7.87
CA GLY A 39 -5.59 13.47 -7.10
C GLY A 39 -7.07 13.03 -6.96
N ILE A 40 -7.49 11.86 -7.49
CA ILE A 40 -8.86 11.36 -7.34
C ILE A 40 -9.22 10.95 -5.91
N GLY A 41 -8.22 10.77 -5.03
CA GLY A 41 -8.44 10.41 -3.62
C GLY A 41 -7.96 9.02 -3.22
N LYS A 42 -7.21 8.30 -4.07
CA LYS A 42 -6.76 6.93 -3.79
C LYS A 42 -6.01 6.79 -2.45
N SER A 43 -5.02 7.67 -2.20
CA SER A 43 -4.28 7.67 -0.93
C SER A 43 -5.17 8.02 0.26
N SER A 44 -6.13 8.94 0.08
CA SER A 44 -7.11 9.28 1.14
C SER A 44 -7.99 8.09 1.48
N LEU A 45 -8.40 7.31 0.48
CA LEU A 45 -9.15 6.07 0.69
C LEU A 45 -8.33 5.07 1.53
N LEU A 46 -7.04 4.87 1.21
CA LEU A 46 -6.18 4.01 2.02
C LEU A 46 -6.01 4.53 3.45
N GLN A 47 -5.90 5.84 3.63
CA GLN A 47 -5.79 6.45 4.97
C GLN A 47 -7.07 6.25 5.79
N ILE A 48 -8.25 6.36 5.17
CA ILE A 48 -9.54 6.05 5.80
C ILE A 48 -9.59 4.56 6.20
N VAL A 49 -9.25 3.65 5.27
CA VAL A 49 -9.21 2.21 5.54
C VAL A 49 -8.21 1.86 6.63
N ALA A 50 -7.07 2.56 6.71
CA ALA A 50 -6.07 2.37 7.77
C ALA A 50 -6.50 2.94 9.13
N GLY A 51 -7.60 3.70 9.20
CA GLY A 51 -8.00 4.44 10.40
C GLY A 51 -7.11 5.65 10.72
N LEU A 52 -6.32 6.10 9.76
CA LEU A 52 -5.45 7.29 9.87
C LEU A 52 -6.20 8.58 9.56
N ASP A 53 -7.25 8.51 8.77
CA ASP A 53 -8.20 9.60 8.51
C ASP A 53 -9.58 9.15 8.98
N THR A 54 -10.07 9.78 10.03
CA THR A 54 -11.36 9.49 10.67
C THR A 54 -12.41 10.56 10.39
N ASP A 55 -12.04 11.61 9.66
CA ASP A 55 -12.92 12.72 9.30
C ASP A 55 -13.72 12.37 8.03
N PHE A 56 -14.68 11.46 8.14
CA PHE A 56 -15.60 11.08 7.06
C PHE A 56 -16.94 10.58 7.65
N GLU A 57 -17.98 10.64 6.85
CA GLU A 57 -19.28 10.04 7.17
C GLU A 57 -19.32 8.61 6.61
N GLY A 58 -19.84 7.67 7.40
CA GLY A 58 -19.93 6.27 7.03
C GLY A 58 -19.20 5.33 7.98
N SER A 59 -18.86 4.12 7.53
CA SER A 59 -18.18 3.13 8.37
C SER A 59 -17.28 2.20 7.55
N ILE A 60 -16.17 1.80 8.16
CA ILE A 60 -15.31 0.73 7.67
C ILE A 60 -15.47 -0.45 8.62
N THR A 61 -15.93 -1.57 8.11
CA THR A 61 -16.18 -2.79 8.89
C THR A 61 -15.23 -3.91 8.47
N GLY A 62 -15.05 -4.93 9.30
CA GLY A 62 -14.24 -6.10 8.98
C GLY A 62 -12.75 -5.86 8.93
N LEU A 63 -12.24 -4.73 9.43
CA LEU A 63 -10.81 -4.46 9.48
C LEU A 63 -10.10 -5.51 10.34
N ARG A 64 -9.12 -6.17 9.77
CA ARG A 64 -8.32 -7.19 10.43
C ARG A 64 -6.96 -6.66 10.80
N GLN A 65 -6.60 -6.82 12.05
CA GLN A 65 -5.26 -6.50 12.56
C GLN A 65 -4.34 -7.71 12.47
N PRO A 66 -3.02 -7.54 12.32
CA PRO A 66 -2.35 -6.24 12.14
C PRO A 66 -2.48 -5.69 10.71
N VAL A 67 -2.39 -4.35 10.59
CA VAL A 67 -2.41 -3.65 9.30
C VAL A 67 -1.01 -3.25 8.89
N GLY A 68 -0.54 -3.75 7.75
CA GLY A 68 0.69 -3.29 7.10
C GLY A 68 0.39 -2.15 6.13
N TYR A 69 1.16 -1.06 6.19
CA TYR A 69 1.00 0.06 5.27
C TYR A 69 2.33 0.42 4.61
N LEU A 70 2.37 0.33 3.29
CA LEU A 70 3.45 0.87 2.46
C LEU A 70 2.98 2.19 1.85
N PHE A 71 3.50 3.30 2.37
CA PHE A 71 3.20 4.64 1.89
C PHE A 71 3.92 4.95 0.58
N GLN A 72 3.41 5.86 -0.21
CA GLN A 72 4.01 6.36 -1.45
C GLN A 72 5.45 6.86 -1.23
N THR A 73 5.72 7.54 -0.12
CA THR A 73 7.07 7.83 0.36
C THR A 73 7.45 6.82 1.45
N PRO A 74 8.69 6.36 1.55
CA PRO A 74 9.10 5.31 2.51
C PRO A 74 8.82 5.61 3.98
N ARG A 75 8.71 6.90 4.38
CA ARG A 75 8.44 7.35 5.75
C ARG A 75 9.31 6.61 6.79
N LEU A 76 10.58 6.44 6.49
CA LEU A 76 11.56 5.91 7.43
C LEU A 76 11.94 6.98 8.44
N LEU A 77 12.17 6.58 9.69
CA LEU A 77 12.67 7.48 10.72
C LEU A 77 14.15 7.78 10.41
N PRO A 78 14.51 9.03 10.08
CA PRO A 78 15.84 9.37 9.57
C PRO A 78 16.95 9.19 10.62
N TRP A 79 16.63 9.21 11.91
CA TRP A 79 17.55 8.99 13.03
C TRP A 79 17.68 7.51 13.45
N ARG A 80 17.05 6.59 12.72
CA ARG A 80 17.14 5.14 12.94
C ARG A 80 17.71 4.44 11.71
N THR A 81 18.56 3.44 11.94
CA THR A 81 19.05 2.58 10.85
C THR A 81 17.92 1.79 10.19
N ALA A 82 18.18 1.17 9.04
CA ALA A 82 17.22 0.29 8.36
C ALA A 82 16.67 -0.78 9.33
N ARG A 83 17.56 -1.51 10.03
CA ARG A 83 17.18 -2.50 11.04
C ARG A 83 16.31 -1.90 12.14
N ARG A 84 16.71 -0.77 12.72
CA ARG A 84 15.96 -0.14 13.80
C ARG A 84 14.61 0.42 13.38
N ASN A 85 14.42 0.72 12.08
CA ASN A 85 13.11 1.06 11.52
C ASN A 85 12.15 -0.14 11.50
N LEU A 86 12.66 -1.36 11.31
CA LEU A 86 11.84 -2.58 11.38
C LEU A 86 11.60 -3.02 12.82
N GLU A 87 12.59 -2.94 13.70
CA GLU A 87 12.47 -3.33 15.12
C GLU A 87 11.34 -2.59 15.83
N LEU A 88 10.92 -1.41 15.34
CA LEU A 88 9.78 -0.68 15.89
C LEU A 88 8.45 -1.43 15.80
N VAL A 89 8.29 -2.22 14.76
CA VAL A 89 7.04 -2.93 14.48
C VAL A 89 7.08 -4.38 14.92
N VAL A 90 8.26 -4.89 15.29
CA VAL A 90 8.48 -6.27 15.78
C VAL A 90 9.40 -6.27 17.01
N PRO A 91 9.10 -5.49 18.07
CA PRO A 91 10.02 -5.31 19.21
C PRO A 91 10.31 -6.62 19.95
N ASP A 92 9.33 -7.52 20.03
CA ASP A 92 9.40 -8.76 20.80
C ASP A 92 9.92 -9.96 19.98
N ARG A 93 10.44 -9.72 18.76
CA ARG A 93 10.95 -10.76 17.86
C ARG A 93 12.42 -10.50 17.48
N PRO A 94 13.39 -10.82 18.35
CA PRO A 94 14.81 -10.65 18.06
C PRO A 94 15.21 -11.36 16.75
N GLY A 95 16.00 -10.69 15.92
CA GLY A 95 16.44 -11.22 14.63
C GLY A 95 15.47 -11.02 13.46
N ARG A 96 14.17 -10.85 13.72
CA ARG A 96 13.13 -10.73 12.69
C ARG A 96 13.40 -9.56 11.71
N ALA A 97 13.90 -8.43 12.21
CA ALA A 97 14.24 -7.29 11.39
C ALA A 97 15.35 -7.61 10.37
N ALA A 98 16.41 -8.33 10.81
CA ALA A 98 17.49 -8.74 9.93
C ALA A 98 17.03 -9.77 8.89
N GLU A 99 16.20 -10.74 9.30
CA GLU A 99 15.60 -11.72 8.39
C GLU A 99 14.79 -11.05 7.28
N TRP A 100 13.93 -10.07 7.61
CA TRP A 100 13.15 -9.35 6.62
C TRP A 100 14.00 -8.49 5.70
N LEU A 101 15.05 -7.84 6.23
CA LEU A 101 15.99 -7.09 5.40
C LEU A 101 16.70 -8.02 4.40
N ALA A 102 17.09 -9.21 4.82
CA ALA A 102 17.67 -10.21 3.92
C ALA A 102 16.66 -10.67 2.85
N GLN A 103 15.37 -10.90 3.22
CA GLN A 103 14.32 -11.31 2.28
C GLN A 103 14.01 -10.25 1.20
N VAL A 104 14.27 -8.98 1.47
CA VAL A 104 14.12 -7.90 0.48
C VAL A 104 15.45 -7.53 -0.19
N GLY A 105 16.50 -8.36 -0.03
CA GLY A 105 17.80 -8.18 -0.70
C GLY A 105 18.66 -7.06 -0.11
N LEU A 106 18.54 -6.78 1.19
CA LEU A 106 19.28 -5.72 1.90
C LEU A 106 20.26 -6.26 2.94
N THR A 107 20.76 -7.50 2.75
CA THR A 107 21.84 -8.05 3.57
C THR A 107 23.06 -7.15 3.53
N GLY A 108 23.63 -6.82 4.69
CA GLY A 108 24.77 -5.90 4.83
C GLY A 108 24.39 -4.42 4.91
N SER A 109 23.10 -4.08 4.73
CA SER A 109 22.60 -2.70 4.82
C SER A 109 21.81 -2.42 6.11
N GLU A 110 21.83 -3.34 7.07
CA GLU A 110 21.01 -3.30 8.30
C GLU A 110 21.30 -2.05 9.14
N ASN A 111 22.56 -1.62 9.15
CA ASN A 111 23.03 -0.48 9.96
C ASN A 111 23.10 0.83 9.18
N VAL A 112 22.62 0.84 7.92
CA VAL A 112 22.61 2.05 7.09
C VAL A 112 21.44 2.94 7.50
N TYR A 113 21.69 4.24 7.59
CA TYR A 113 20.66 5.25 7.84
C TYR A 113 19.90 5.61 6.57
N PRO A 114 18.62 6.02 6.65
CA PRO A 114 17.80 6.34 5.48
C PRO A 114 18.40 7.33 4.49
N GLN A 115 19.16 8.32 4.97
CA GLN A 115 19.82 9.33 4.13
C GLN A 115 20.92 8.75 3.20
N ARG A 116 21.41 7.56 3.50
CA ARG A 116 22.43 6.86 2.71
C ARG A 116 21.86 5.71 1.88
N LEU A 117 20.56 5.48 1.94
CA LEU A 117 19.87 4.49 1.11
C LEU A 117 19.47 5.12 -0.22
N SER A 118 19.56 4.36 -1.32
CA SER A 118 18.88 4.74 -2.55
C SER A 118 17.36 4.72 -2.35
N LEU A 119 16.59 5.36 -3.23
CA LEU A 119 15.13 5.33 -3.15
C LEU A 119 14.59 3.90 -3.19
N GLY A 120 15.14 3.04 -4.06
CA GLY A 120 14.77 1.62 -4.14
C GLY A 120 15.08 0.87 -2.84
N MET A 121 16.26 1.07 -2.25
CA MET A 121 16.61 0.48 -0.95
C MET A 121 15.68 0.97 0.16
N ALA A 122 15.39 2.27 0.23
CA ALA A 122 14.48 2.83 1.23
C ALA A 122 13.06 2.25 1.10
N ARG A 123 12.57 2.02 -0.13
CA ARG A 123 11.29 1.37 -0.39
C ARG A 123 11.28 -0.10 0.03
N ARG A 124 12.37 -0.84 -0.23
CA ARG A 124 12.51 -2.22 0.25
C ARG A 124 12.51 -2.30 1.78
N VAL A 125 13.17 -1.35 2.47
CA VAL A 125 13.07 -1.24 3.95
C VAL A 125 11.63 -0.98 4.38
N ALA A 126 10.91 -0.06 3.71
CA ALA A 126 9.52 0.24 4.03
C ALA A 126 8.59 -0.96 3.75
N LEU A 127 8.81 -1.70 2.67
CA LEU A 127 8.09 -2.95 2.36
C LEU A 127 8.35 -4.01 3.44
N ALA A 128 9.63 -4.25 3.78
CA ALA A 128 9.99 -5.18 4.84
C ALA A 128 9.32 -4.82 6.16
N ARG A 129 9.27 -3.51 6.51
CA ARG A 129 8.58 -3.03 7.71
C ARG A 129 7.08 -3.31 7.68
N ALA A 130 6.42 -3.12 6.54
CA ALA A 130 5.00 -3.38 6.39
C ALA A 130 4.66 -4.89 6.47
N LEU A 131 5.57 -5.75 5.99
CA LEU A 131 5.38 -7.20 5.97
C LEU A 131 5.85 -7.92 7.25
N ALA A 132 6.80 -7.34 7.99
CA ALA A 132 7.40 -7.96 9.18
C ALA A 132 6.40 -8.27 10.29
N ILE A 133 5.31 -7.53 10.37
CA ILE A 133 4.21 -7.73 11.30
C ILE A 133 3.28 -8.88 10.89
N GLU A 134 3.52 -9.51 9.73
CA GLU A 134 2.63 -10.54 9.15
C GLU A 134 1.19 -10.02 9.04
N PRO A 135 0.96 -8.97 8.23
CA PRO A 135 -0.31 -8.27 8.22
C PRO A 135 -1.45 -9.15 7.74
N ARG A 136 -2.64 -8.96 8.30
CA ARG A 136 -3.88 -9.51 7.76
C ARG A 136 -4.53 -8.59 6.73
N LEU A 137 -4.23 -7.30 6.82
CA LEU A 137 -4.59 -6.29 5.82
C LEU A 137 -3.32 -5.56 5.39
N LEU A 138 -3.02 -5.57 4.10
CA LEU A 138 -1.88 -4.88 3.51
C LEU A 138 -2.37 -3.74 2.62
N LEU A 139 -1.94 -2.52 2.92
CA LEU A 139 -2.28 -1.32 2.19
C LEU A 139 -1.04 -0.82 1.44
N LEU A 140 -1.15 -0.65 0.12
CA LEU A 140 -0.05 -0.31 -0.78
C LEU A 140 -0.40 0.96 -1.55
N ASP A 141 0.28 2.07 -1.22
CA ASP A 141 0.05 3.38 -1.81
C ASP A 141 1.13 3.69 -2.86
N GLU A 142 0.78 3.55 -4.13
CA GLU A 142 1.68 3.75 -5.28
C GLU A 142 3.08 3.14 -5.08
N PRO A 143 3.17 1.82 -4.83
CA PRO A 143 4.38 1.18 -4.34
C PRO A 143 5.57 1.25 -5.32
N PHE A 144 5.31 1.47 -6.61
CA PHE A 144 6.32 1.48 -7.67
C PHE A 144 6.59 2.87 -8.24
N ALA A 145 5.86 3.90 -7.81
CA ALA A 145 6.00 5.26 -8.33
C ALA A 145 7.44 5.78 -8.18
N SER A 146 7.95 6.48 -9.19
CA SER A 146 9.30 7.08 -9.21
C SER A 146 10.46 6.09 -9.06
N LEU A 147 10.26 4.82 -9.32
CA LEU A 147 11.32 3.83 -9.52
C LEU A 147 11.65 3.72 -11.00
N ASP A 148 12.90 3.43 -11.31
CA ASP A 148 13.29 2.97 -12.65
C ASP A 148 12.67 1.59 -12.94
N GLU A 149 12.65 1.21 -14.19
CA GLU A 149 11.93 0.02 -14.66
C GLU A 149 12.47 -1.27 -14.04
N ASP A 150 13.79 -1.39 -13.89
CA ASP A 150 14.42 -2.60 -13.33
C ASP A 150 14.13 -2.71 -11.83
N THR A 151 14.33 -1.63 -11.08
CA THR A 151 13.99 -1.57 -9.64
C THR A 151 12.49 -1.82 -9.41
N SER A 152 11.62 -1.31 -10.30
CA SER A 152 10.17 -1.55 -10.23
C SER A 152 9.84 -3.03 -10.43
N ARG A 153 10.43 -3.70 -11.43
CA ARG A 153 10.23 -5.15 -11.67
C ARG A 153 10.71 -5.99 -10.48
N GLU A 154 11.88 -5.68 -9.93
CA GLU A 154 12.39 -6.38 -8.74
C GLU A 154 11.44 -6.21 -7.54
N MET A 155 10.94 -5.01 -7.33
CA MET A 155 10.01 -4.69 -6.24
C MET A 155 8.67 -5.41 -6.42
N GLN A 156 8.14 -5.49 -7.66
CA GLN A 156 6.95 -6.26 -7.99
C GLN A 156 7.15 -7.75 -7.71
N GLY A 157 8.30 -8.31 -8.09
CA GLY A 157 8.66 -9.70 -7.81
C GLY A 157 8.70 -10.02 -6.32
N LEU A 158 9.39 -9.19 -5.53
CA LEU A 158 9.43 -9.31 -4.08
C LEU A 158 8.03 -9.25 -3.46
N MET A 159 7.23 -8.29 -3.88
CA MET A 159 5.86 -8.11 -3.40
C MET A 159 4.99 -9.31 -3.74
N ALA A 160 5.04 -9.81 -4.99
CA ALA A 160 4.27 -10.98 -5.42
C ALA A 160 4.61 -12.23 -4.61
N ILE A 161 5.90 -12.46 -4.31
CA ILE A 161 6.36 -13.59 -3.49
C ILE A 161 5.78 -13.50 -2.09
N HIS A 162 5.92 -12.35 -1.43
CA HIS A 162 5.52 -12.19 -0.03
C HIS A 162 4.01 -12.11 0.16
N VAL A 163 3.28 -11.44 -0.74
CA VAL A 163 1.81 -11.40 -0.73
C VAL A 163 1.26 -12.81 -0.92
N ARG A 164 1.81 -13.61 -1.86
CA ARG A 164 1.40 -15.01 -2.05
C ARG A 164 1.67 -15.88 -0.82
N LYS A 165 2.82 -15.68 -0.16
CA LYS A 165 3.23 -16.47 1.01
C LYS A 165 2.40 -16.14 2.26
N LEU A 166 2.11 -14.86 2.51
CA LEU A 166 1.42 -14.41 3.71
C LEU A 166 -0.10 -14.36 3.54
N CYS A 167 -0.59 -14.33 2.28
CA CYS A 167 -1.99 -14.23 1.91
C CYS A 167 -2.77 -13.12 2.65
N PRO A 168 -2.25 -11.91 2.82
CA PRO A 168 -3.03 -10.83 3.42
C PRO A 168 -4.12 -10.38 2.45
N THR A 169 -5.26 -9.94 2.97
CA THR A 169 -6.16 -9.11 2.18
C THR A 169 -5.41 -7.84 1.80
N THR A 170 -5.31 -7.53 0.51
CA THR A 170 -4.44 -6.46 0.03
C THR A 170 -5.23 -5.44 -0.77
N LEU A 171 -5.09 -4.16 -0.42
CA LEU A 171 -5.60 -3.04 -1.18
C LEU A 171 -4.44 -2.23 -1.75
N LEU A 172 -4.26 -2.29 -3.06
CA LEU A 172 -3.23 -1.58 -3.82
C LEU A 172 -3.85 -0.37 -4.50
N VAL A 173 -3.26 0.79 -4.39
CA VAL A 173 -3.64 1.93 -5.23
C VAL A 173 -2.48 2.32 -6.15
N THR A 174 -2.81 2.56 -7.41
CA THR A 174 -1.86 2.99 -8.45
C THR A 174 -2.61 3.77 -9.54
N HIS A 175 -1.88 4.54 -10.33
CA HIS A 175 -2.40 5.14 -11.55
C HIS A 175 -1.98 4.36 -12.82
N HIS A 176 -1.22 3.27 -12.66
CA HIS A 176 -0.75 2.43 -13.75
C HIS A 176 -1.49 1.10 -13.79
N TRP A 177 -2.26 0.90 -14.87
CA TRP A 177 -3.02 -0.34 -15.08
C TRP A 177 -2.15 -1.60 -15.08
N HIS A 178 -0.98 -1.56 -15.71
CA HIS A 178 -0.10 -2.72 -15.78
C HIS A 178 0.44 -3.17 -14.41
N GLU A 179 0.69 -2.24 -13.49
CA GLU A 179 1.09 -2.55 -12.11
C GLU A 179 -0.05 -3.27 -11.36
N ALA A 180 -1.28 -2.75 -11.53
CA ALA A 180 -2.46 -3.38 -10.96
C ALA A 180 -2.65 -4.80 -11.51
N ALA A 181 -2.57 -4.97 -12.84
CA ALA A 181 -2.76 -6.26 -13.50
C ALA A 181 -1.71 -7.32 -13.12
N ALA A 182 -0.48 -6.90 -12.79
CA ALA A 182 0.59 -7.80 -12.38
C ALA A 182 0.35 -8.47 -11.01
N LEU A 183 -0.34 -7.79 -10.10
CA LEU A 183 -0.49 -8.22 -8.71
C LEU A 183 -1.92 -8.57 -8.32
N ALA A 184 -2.92 -7.84 -8.83
CA ALA A 184 -4.28 -7.92 -8.36
C ALA A 184 -5.08 -9.09 -8.95
N HIS A 185 -6.08 -9.54 -8.20
CA HIS A 185 -7.14 -10.45 -8.64
C HIS A 185 -8.35 -9.68 -9.18
N ARG A 186 -8.52 -8.45 -8.71
CA ARG A 186 -9.64 -7.57 -9.04
C ARG A 186 -9.15 -6.13 -9.17
N VAL A 187 -9.73 -5.40 -10.09
CA VAL A 187 -9.43 -3.97 -10.29
C VAL A 187 -10.70 -3.17 -10.24
N ILE A 188 -10.71 -2.16 -9.37
CA ILE A 188 -11.76 -1.16 -9.26
C ILE A 188 -11.22 0.14 -9.86
N THR A 189 -11.97 0.74 -10.77
CA THR A 189 -11.62 2.03 -11.38
C THR A 189 -12.43 3.14 -10.74
N LEU A 190 -11.72 4.15 -10.24
CA LEU A 190 -12.32 5.39 -9.74
C LEU A 190 -12.21 6.49 -10.79
N ASP A 191 -13.29 7.25 -10.95
CA ASP A 191 -13.34 8.45 -11.79
C ASP A 191 -14.40 9.45 -11.29
N GLY A 192 -14.36 10.67 -11.83
CA GLY A 192 -15.32 11.72 -11.51
C GLY A 192 -14.92 12.65 -10.35
N SER A 193 -15.77 13.60 -10.07
CA SER A 193 -15.64 14.53 -8.93
C SER A 193 -17.05 14.88 -8.42
N PRO A 194 -17.49 14.32 -7.30
CA PRO A 194 -16.85 13.34 -6.39
C PRO A 194 -16.45 12.04 -7.09
N ALA A 195 -15.40 11.38 -6.56
CA ALA A 195 -14.91 10.13 -7.09
C ALA A 195 -15.93 9.00 -6.86
N ARG A 196 -16.18 8.22 -7.92
CA ARG A 196 -17.12 7.08 -7.93
C ARG A 196 -16.46 5.86 -8.56
N ILE A 197 -16.94 4.68 -8.24
CA ILE A 197 -16.58 3.46 -8.95
C ILE A 197 -17.28 3.48 -10.31
N VAL A 198 -16.47 3.48 -11.37
CA VAL A 198 -16.96 3.46 -12.77
C VAL A 198 -16.76 2.10 -13.41
N ASP A 199 -15.91 1.27 -12.85
CA ASP A 199 -15.66 -0.09 -13.30
C ASP A 199 -15.17 -0.97 -12.14
N ASP A 200 -15.56 -2.24 -12.13
CA ASP A 200 -15.19 -3.22 -11.13
C ASP A 200 -15.13 -4.60 -11.78
N ARG A 201 -13.93 -5.11 -11.98
CA ARG A 201 -13.74 -6.36 -12.73
C ARG A 201 -12.75 -7.30 -12.06
N LEU A 202 -13.05 -8.59 -12.13
CA LEU A 202 -12.12 -9.65 -11.81
C LEU A 202 -11.15 -9.84 -12.97
N LEU A 203 -9.86 -9.95 -12.65
CA LEU A 203 -8.84 -10.29 -13.62
C LEU A 203 -8.71 -11.80 -13.74
N GLN A 204 -8.91 -12.33 -14.96
CA GLN A 204 -8.57 -13.73 -15.25
C GLN A 204 -7.05 -13.85 -15.21
N ARG A 205 -6.49 -14.51 -14.18
CA ARG A 205 -5.09 -14.92 -14.25
C ARG A 205 -4.98 -15.95 -15.38
N SER A 206 -4.25 -15.63 -16.45
CA SER A 206 -3.71 -16.64 -17.34
C SER A 206 -3.05 -17.71 -16.46
N ARG A 207 -3.49 -18.95 -16.55
CA ARG A 207 -2.76 -20.12 -16.04
C ARG A 207 -1.49 -20.26 -16.90
N ALA A 208 -0.49 -19.44 -16.64
CA ALA A 208 0.81 -19.54 -17.26
C ALA A 208 1.81 -19.86 -16.14
N ALA A 209 2.39 -21.05 -16.26
CA ALA A 209 3.51 -21.64 -15.56
C ALA A 209 3.26 -22.10 -14.09
N GLU A 210 2.77 -23.33 -13.96
CA GLU A 210 3.31 -24.27 -13.00
C GLU A 210 4.74 -24.63 -13.36
#